data_9412d90fc75ae3a827de343fc83f9ccc
#
_entry.id   9412d90fc75ae3a827de343fc83f9ccc
#
_cell.length_a   1.000
_cell.length_b   1.000
_cell.length_c   1.000
_cell.angle_alpha   90.00
_cell.angle_beta   90.00
_cell.angle_gamma   90.00
#
_symmetry.space_group_name_H-M   'P 1'
#
loop_
_entity.id
_entity.type
_entity.pdbx_description
1 polymer ?
#
loop_
_entity_poly.entity_id
_entity_poly.type
_entity_poly.pdbx_seq_one_letter_code
_entity_poly.pdbx_strand_id
1 'polypeptide(L)'
;MNRLFTFLFLSLLFNIVQAQLRSPEYQKGKAILSGTIANYSPDDHPDLKIGAPNIVMGAAETLFPTIEADGSFKINIPLYHNTQVRMTIGKADIVILLSPDKETNVAVNLSNPQGKQFVFSGQYATINNEWCQPEMITRIAPVYRNGDILDSIAGISANEFKKRCIDQYKQCVAHNNTKTQFSEDTRTLANLSCAFDCIENLNATRYCLQTAYQKKENITREQASTAFANFDFPAN
;
A
#
# COMPACT_ATOMS: atom_id res chain seq x y z
N MET A 1 37.45 -27.60 -27.19
CA MET A 1 36.01 -27.67 -26.96
C MET A 1 35.51 -26.98 -25.66
N ASN A 2 36.39 -26.63 -24.70
CA ASN A 2 35.94 -26.08 -23.38
C ASN A 2 35.78 -24.56 -23.33
N ARG A 3 36.31 -23.79 -24.29
CA ARG A 3 36.18 -22.30 -24.25
C ARG A 3 34.84 -21.78 -24.75
N LEU A 4 34.16 -22.51 -25.61
CA LEU A 4 32.81 -22.12 -26.13
C LEU A 4 31.70 -22.30 -25.08
N PHE A 5 31.81 -23.33 -24.23
CA PHE A 5 30.86 -23.58 -23.13
C PHE A 5 30.97 -22.55 -22.01
N THR A 6 32.17 -22.05 -21.73
CA THR A 6 32.38 -21.02 -20.70
C THR A 6 31.78 -19.67 -21.12
N PHE A 7 31.86 -19.34 -22.42
CA PHE A 7 31.27 -18.10 -22.95
C PHE A 7 29.70 -18.17 -22.96
N LEU A 8 29.13 -19.34 -23.27
CA LEU A 8 27.68 -19.53 -23.23
C LEU A 8 27.12 -19.46 -21.81
N PHE A 9 27.87 -19.98 -20.83
CA PHE A 9 27.46 -19.93 -19.41
C PHE A 9 27.58 -18.52 -18.83
N LEU A 10 28.60 -17.74 -19.23
CA LEU A 10 28.73 -16.34 -18.82
C LEU A 10 27.63 -15.45 -19.41
N SER A 11 27.20 -15.71 -20.67
CA SER A 11 26.11 -14.93 -21.31
C SER A 11 24.75 -15.24 -20.69
N LEU A 12 24.54 -16.46 -20.17
CA LEU A 12 23.34 -16.82 -19.43
C LEU A 12 23.27 -16.16 -18.03
N LEU A 13 24.42 -15.96 -17.39
CA LEU A 13 24.49 -15.26 -16.09
C LEU A 13 24.22 -13.76 -16.20
N PHE A 14 24.52 -13.13 -17.35
CA PHE A 14 24.24 -11.72 -17.59
C PHE A 14 22.74 -11.41 -17.77
N ASN A 15 21.91 -12.41 -18.11
CA ASN A 15 20.46 -12.20 -18.27
C ASN A 15 19.66 -12.35 -16.96
N ILE A 16 20.30 -12.78 -15.84
CA ILE A 16 19.62 -12.98 -14.55
C ILE A 16 19.65 -11.69 -13.68
N VAL A 17 20.39 -10.65 -14.09
CA VAL A 17 20.58 -9.44 -13.25
C VAL A 17 19.74 -8.25 -13.72
N GLN A 18 18.72 -8.45 -14.52
CA GLN A 18 17.85 -7.34 -14.98
C GLN A 18 16.43 -7.36 -14.40
N ALA A 19 16.24 -7.92 -13.20
CA ALA A 19 15.11 -7.54 -12.37
C ALA A 19 15.44 -6.28 -11.53
N GLN A 20 16.09 -5.30 -12.15
CA GLN A 20 16.14 -3.97 -11.58
C GLN A 20 14.74 -3.38 -11.78
N LEU A 21 14.08 -3.07 -10.66
CA LEU A 21 12.96 -2.13 -10.67
C LEU A 21 13.36 -0.98 -11.60
N ARG A 22 12.69 -0.89 -12.74
CA ARG A 22 12.93 0.23 -13.66
C ARG A 22 12.79 1.50 -12.86
N SER A 23 13.74 2.42 -12.98
CA SER A 23 13.61 3.74 -12.39
C SER A 23 12.22 4.27 -12.72
N PRO A 24 11.48 4.79 -11.75
CA PRO A 24 10.14 5.32 -12.01
C PRO A 24 10.26 6.40 -13.07
N GLU A 25 9.75 6.13 -14.27
CA GLU A 25 9.66 7.15 -15.30
C GLU A 25 8.59 8.16 -14.89
N TYR A 26 9.01 9.42 -14.76
CA TYR A 26 8.10 10.52 -14.52
C TYR A 26 7.37 10.83 -15.83
N GLN A 27 6.13 10.39 -15.90
CA GLN A 27 5.28 10.58 -17.08
C GLN A 27 3.97 11.27 -16.64
N LYS A 28 3.84 12.57 -16.94
CA LYS A 28 2.59 13.26 -16.71
C LYS A 28 1.53 12.77 -17.69
N GLY A 29 0.41 12.30 -17.18
CA GLY A 29 -0.70 11.82 -17.98
C GLY A 29 -2.00 11.78 -17.18
N LYS A 30 -3.04 11.18 -17.78
CA LYS A 30 -4.34 10.96 -17.15
C LYS A 30 -4.66 9.48 -17.19
N ALA A 31 -4.66 8.83 -16.02
CA ALA A 31 -5.25 7.51 -15.93
C ALA A 31 -6.76 7.60 -16.12
N ILE A 32 -7.32 6.62 -16.81
CA ILE A 32 -8.77 6.48 -16.97
C ILE A 32 -9.21 5.34 -16.07
N LEU A 33 -10.05 5.64 -15.09
CA LEU A 33 -10.77 4.64 -14.32
C LEU A 33 -12.22 4.64 -14.75
N SER A 34 -12.69 3.50 -15.26
CA SER A 34 -14.08 3.28 -15.64
C SER A 34 -14.63 2.05 -14.92
N GLY A 35 -15.94 1.93 -14.83
CA GLY A 35 -16.53 0.73 -14.23
C GLY A 35 -18.04 0.72 -14.26
N THR A 36 -18.59 -0.36 -13.71
CA THR A 36 -20.03 -0.56 -13.55
C THR A 36 -20.32 -1.12 -12.16
N ILE A 37 -21.41 -0.67 -11.56
CA ILE A 37 -21.91 -1.14 -10.27
C ILE A 37 -23.11 -2.03 -10.54
N ALA A 38 -22.97 -3.31 -10.22
CA ALA A 38 -24.07 -4.28 -10.41
C ALA A 38 -25.25 -3.95 -9.47
N ASN A 39 -26.46 -4.05 -10.00
CA ASN A 39 -27.69 -3.75 -9.28
C ASN A 39 -27.74 -2.32 -8.69
N TYR A 40 -27.12 -1.38 -9.38
CA TYR A 40 -27.14 0.02 -8.97
C TYR A 40 -28.58 0.56 -8.97
N SER A 41 -28.93 1.27 -7.91
CA SER A 41 -30.12 2.09 -7.84
C SER A 41 -29.72 3.52 -7.49
N PRO A 42 -30.21 4.53 -8.21
CA PRO A 42 -29.96 5.93 -7.86
C PRO A 42 -30.38 6.29 -6.43
N ASP A 43 -31.39 5.58 -5.89
CA ASP A 43 -31.90 5.80 -4.54
C ASP A 43 -30.94 5.26 -3.45
N ASP A 44 -30.08 4.29 -3.77
CA ASP A 44 -29.10 3.74 -2.84
C ASP A 44 -27.87 4.65 -2.63
N HIS A 45 -27.65 5.62 -3.56
CA HIS A 45 -26.57 6.62 -3.55
C HIS A 45 -25.25 6.14 -2.92
N PRO A 46 -24.65 5.05 -3.41
CA PRO A 46 -23.34 4.68 -2.89
C PRO A 46 -22.35 5.77 -3.27
N ASP A 47 -21.83 6.47 -2.27
CA ASP A 47 -20.76 7.46 -2.46
C ASP A 47 -19.55 6.78 -3.10
N LEU A 48 -19.23 7.15 -4.34
CA LEU A 48 -17.99 6.74 -5.00
C LEU A 48 -16.95 7.86 -4.84
N LYS A 49 -15.85 7.55 -4.19
CA LYS A 49 -14.75 8.48 -3.93
C LYS A 49 -13.43 7.88 -4.40
N ILE A 50 -12.62 8.69 -5.04
CA ILE A 50 -11.28 8.31 -5.47
C ILE A 50 -10.28 9.25 -4.80
N GLY A 51 -9.49 8.72 -3.87
CA GLY A 51 -8.39 9.43 -3.25
C GLY A 51 -7.10 9.23 -4.06
N ALA A 52 -6.71 10.25 -4.83
CA ALA A 52 -5.50 10.22 -5.63
C ALA A 52 -4.39 11.04 -4.95
N PRO A 53 -3.17 10.48 -4.74
CA PRO A 53 -2.05 11.25 -4.22
C PRO A 53 -1.66 12.34 -5.22
N ASN A 54 -1.57 13.57 -4.75
CA ASN A 54 -1.03 14.69 -5.51
C ASN A 54 0.35 15.03 -4.97
N ILE A 55 1.40 14.54 -5.64
CA ILE A 55 2.79 14.72 -5.21
C ILE A 55 3.25 16.20 -5.25
N VAL A 56 2.61 17.02 -6.07
CA VAL A 56 2.94 18.46 -6.17
C VAL A 56 2.39 19.21 -4.96
N MET A 57 1.18 18.83 -4.50
CA MET A 57 0.53 19.47 -3.35
C MET A 57 0.91 18.82 -2.02
N GLY A 58 1.60 17.68 -2.03
CA GLY A 58 1.90 16.92 -0.83
C GLY A 58 0.68 16.38 -0.07
N ALA A 59 -0.48 16.33 -0.74
CA ALA A 59 -1.76 15.89 -0.18
C ALA A 59 -2.50 14.99 -1.16
N ALA A 60 -3.45 14.20 -0.65
CA ALA A 60 -4.36 13.45 -1.51
C ALA A 60 -5.52 14.37 -1.95
N GLU A 61 -5.85 14.31 -3.24
CA GLU A 61 -7.05 14.91 -3.79
C GLU A 61 -8.18 13.89 -3.79
N THR A 62 -9.37 14.28 -3.35
CA THR A 62 -10.54 13.42 -3.40
C THR A 62 -11.40 13.82 -4.60
N LEU A 63 -11.59 12.88 -5.51
CA LEU A 63 -12.40 13.02 -6.70
C LEU A 63 -13.71 12.25 -6.53
N PHE A 64 -14.80 12.81 -7.08
CA PHE A 64 -16.14 12.25 -6.99
C PHE A 64 -16.65 11.98 -8.42
N PRO A 65 -16.52 10.73 -8.93
CA PRO A 65 -17.08 10.36 -10.21
C PRO A 65 -18.61 10.45 -10.21
N THR A 66 -19.20 10.93 -11.30
CA THR A 66 -20.63 10.78 -11.52
C THR A 66 -20.93 9.33 -11.85
N ILE A 67 -21.94 8.76 -11.20
CA ILE A 67 -22.49 7.45 -11.53
C ILE A 67 -23.73 7.66 -12.37
N GLU A 68 -23.77 7.08 -13.57
CA GLU A 68 -24.89 7.16 -14.49
C GLU A 68 -26.07 6.28 -14.01
N ALA A 69 -27.26 6.46 -14.56
CA ALA A 69 -28.45 5.73 -14.17
C ALA A 69 -28.34 4.19 -14.34
N ASP A 70 -27.47 3.73 -15.23
CA ASP A 70 -27.16 2.31 -15.45
C ASP A 70 -26.07 1.76 -14.54
N GLY A 71 -25.58 2.56 -13.59
CA GLY A 71 -24.50 2.22 -12.67
C GLY A 71 -23.11 2.36 -13.26
N SER A 72 -22.96 2.84 -14.50
CA SER A 72 -21.66 3.09 -15.09
C SER A 72 -21.03 4.37 -14.56
N PHE A 73 -19.69 4.41 -14.55
CA PHE A 73 -18.93 5.61 -14.21
C PHE A 73 -17.61 5.66 -14.98
N LYS A 74 -17.11 6.88 -15.18
CA LYS A 74 -15.79 7.11 -15.79
C LYS A 74 -15.18 8.37 -15.23
N ILE A 75 -13.88 8.31 -14.90
CA ILE A 75 -13.14 9.46 -14.40
C ILE A 75 -11.72 9.48 -14.95
N ASN A 76 -11.23 10.69 -15.21
CA ASN A 76 -9.83 10.95 -15.55
C ASN A 76 -9.08 11.43 -14.32
N ILE A 77 -8.02 10.72 -13.95
CA ILE A 77 -7.22 10.99 -12.75
C ILE A 77 -5.84 11.47 -13.20
N PRO A 78 -5.45 12.73 -12.90
CA PRO A 78 -4.11 13.22 -13.22
C PRO A 78 -3.06 12.43 -12.44
N LEU A 79 -2.11 11.81 -13.13
CA LEU A 79 -1.02 11.06 -12.53
C LEU A 79 0.30 11.44 -13.17
N TYR A 80 1.39 11.25 -12.43
CA TYR A 80 2.75 11.54 -12.88
C TYR A 80 3.63 10.29 -12.99
N HIS A 81 3.15 9.16 -12.47
CA HIS A 81 3.77 7.83 -12.52
C HIS A 81 2.70 6.79 -12.18
N ASN A 82 3.07 5.52 -12.24
CA ASN A 82 2.24 4.44 -11.72
C ASN A 82 1.94 4.70 -10.24
N THR A 83 0.66 4.79 -9.90
CA THR A 83 0.24 5.30 -8.59
C THR A 83 -0.84 4.42 -7.99
N GLN A 84 -0.69 4.13 -6.70
CA GLN A 84 -1.78 3.55 -5.92
C GLN A 84 -2.78 4.66 -5.57
N VAL A 85 -4.04 4.45 -5.93
CA VAL A 85 -5.16 5.32 -5.58
C VAL A 85 -6.14 4.55 -4.70
N ARG A 86 -6.80 5.25 -3.81
CA ARG A 86 -7.82 4.68 -2.94
C ARG A 86 -9.19 4.84 -3.59
N MET A 87 -9.93 3.76 -3.73
CA MET A 87 -11.31 3.78 -4.19
C MET A 87 -12.23 3.35 -3.03
N THR A 88 -13.15 4.22 -2.69
CA THR A 88 -14.17 3.96 -1.67
C THR A 88 -15.54 3.99 -2.33
N ILE A 89 -16.33 2.94 -2.12
CA ILE A 89 -17.71 2.86 -2.59
C ILE A 89 -18.61 2.25 -1.51
N GLY A 90 -19.55 3.03 -1.01
CA GLY A 90 -20.33 2.66 0.16
C GLY A 90 -19.42 2.35 1.36
N LYS A 91 -19.42 1.11 1.83
CA LYS A 91 -18.56 0.65 2.94
C LYS A 91 -17.29 -0.05 2.47
N ALA A 92 -17.15 -0.30 1.18
CA ALA A 92 -15.96 -0.93 0.63
C ALA A 92 -14.86 0.10 0.37
N ASP A 93 -13.64 -0.25 0.73
CA ASP A 93 -12.47 0.60 0.65
C ASP A 93 -11.28 -0.23 0.14
N ILE A 94 -10.82 0.06 -1.05
CA ILE A 94 -9.76 -0.69 -1.72
C ILE A 94 -8.67 0.24 -2.27
N VAL A 95 -7.49 -0.32 -2.45
CA VAL A 95 -6.36 0.36 -3.11
C VAL A 95 -6.16 -0.29 -4.47
N ILE A 96 -6.06 0.52 -5.51
CA ILE A 96 -5.87 0.08 -6.89
C ILE A 96 -4.63 0.74 -7.50
N LEU A 97 -3.92 0.03 -8.37
CA LEU A 97 -2.77 0.55 -9.10
C LEU A 97 -3.24 1.09 -10.46
N LEU A 98 -2.93 2.34 -10.75
CA LEU A 98 -3.22 3.00 -12.02
C LEU A 98 -1.94 3.51 -12.69
N SER A 99 -1.99 3.67 -14.02
CA SER A 99 -0.88 4.21 -14.82
C SER A 99 -1.33 5.40 -15.63
N PRO A 100 -0.48 6.44 -15.81
CA PRO A 100 -0.74 7.53 -16.74
C PRO A 100 -1.06 7.00 -18.13
N ASP A 101 -2.03 7.63 -18.80
CA ASP A 101 -2.47 7.37 -20.18
C ASP A 101 -2.92 5.93 -20.45
N LYS A 102 -3.31 5.21 -19.39
CA LYS A 102 -3.88 3.85 -19.47
C LYS A 102 -5.26 3.81 -18.86
N GLU A 103 -6.04 2.85 -19.34
CA GLU A 103 -7.38 2.57 -18.83
C GLU A 103 -7.39 1.32 -17.95
N THR A 104 -8.06 1.43 -16.82
CA THR A 104 -8.40 0.33 -15.90
C THR A 104 -9.92 0.36 -15.74
N ASN A 105 -10.56 -0.80 -15.97
CA ASN A 105 -11.99 -0.96 -15.77
C ASN A 105 -12.26 -1.84 -14.56
N VAL A 106 -13.33 -1.56 -13.81
CA VAL A 106 -13.74 -2.34 -12.65
C VAL A 106 -15.23 -2.64 -12.68
N ALA A 107 -15.58 -3.93 -12.57
CA ALA A 107 -16.94 -4.37 -12.27
C ALA A 107 -17.09 -4.49 -10.75
N VAL A 108 -18.07 -3.80 -10.16
CA VAL A 108 -18.33 -3.75 -8.73
C VAL A 108 -19.62 -4.49 -8.41
N ASN A 109 -19.59 -5.44 -7.48
CA ASN A 109 -20.76 -6.14 -6.97
C ASN A 109 -20.74 -6.15 -5.44
N LEU A 110 -21.35 -5.14 -4.83
CA LEU A 110 -21.41 -4.99 -3.38
C LEU A 110 -22.41 -5.97 -2.71
N SER A 111 -23.32 -6.57 -3.48
CA SER A 111 -24.30 -7.54 -2.98
C SER A 111 -23.70 -8.93 -2.75
N ASN A 112 -22.44 -9.15 -3.08
CA ASN A 112 -21.75 -10.44 -2.91
C ASN A 112 -20.62 -10.34 -1.86
N PRO A 113 -20.95 -10.30 -0.55
CA PRO A 113 -19.95 -10.14 0.50
C PRO A 113 -19.00 -11.34 0.65
N GLN A 114 -19.38 -12.52 0.12
CA GLN A 114 -18.60 -13.76 0.18
C GLN A 114 -17.83 -14.07 -1.11
N GLY A 115 -18.11 -13.31 -2.19
CA GLY A 115 -17.45 -13.47 -3.48
C GLY A 115 -16.53 -12.29 -3.82
N LYS A 116 -16.08 -12.28 -5.07
CA LYS A 116 -15.31 -11.16 -5.57
C LYS A 116 -16.22 -9.94 -5.73
N GLN A 117 -16.05 -8.95 -4.86
CA GLN A 117 -16.79 -7.68 -4.93
C GLN A 117 -16.24 -6.79 -6.06
N PHE A 118 -14.99 -6.95 -6.43
CA PHE A 118 -14.31 -6.17 -7.46
C PHE A 118 -13.64 -7.09 -8.47
N VAL A 119 -13.86 -6.84 -9.75
CA VAL A 119 -13.21 -7.54 -10.86
C VAL A 119 -12.62 -6.51 -11.81
N PHE A 120 -11.30 -6.50 -11.91
CA PHE A 120 -10.57 -5.55 -12.75
C PHE A 120 -10.23 -6.14 -14.10
N SER A 121 -10.25 -5.27 -15.14
CA SER A 121 -9.73 -5.53 -16.48
C SER A 121 -8.92 -4.34 -16.99
N GLY A 122 -8.16 -4.51 -18.07
CA GLY A 122 -7.27 -3.48 -18.60
C GLY A 122 -5.90 -3.45 -17.92
N GLN A 123 -5.34 -2.25 -17.77
CA GLN A 123 -4.00 -2.09 -17.21
C GLN A 123 -3.96 -2.53 -15.72
N TYR A 124 -2.94 -3.30 -15.37
CA TYR A 124 -2.73 -3.87 -14.03
C TYR A 124 -3.87 -4.74 -13.49
N ALA A 125 -4.70 -5.30 -14.38
CA ALA A 125 -5.84 -6.14 -13.97
C ALA A 125 -5.42 -7.28 -13.03
N THR A 126 -4.33 -8.00 -13.33
CA THR A 126 -3.82 -9.09 -12.49
C THR A 126 -3.50 -8.59 -11.10
N ILE A 127 -2.69 -7.55 -10.99
CA ILE A 127 -2.27 -6.97 -9.72
C ILE A 127 -3.48 -6.48 -8.92
N ASN A 128 -4.38 -5.72 -9.54
CA ASN A 128 -5.55 -5.17 -8.86
C ASN A 128 -6.52 -6.26 -8.38
N ASN A 129 -6.72 -7.33 -9.17
CA ASN A 129 -7.54 -8.47 -8.77
C ASN A 129 -6.93 -9.28 -7.62
N GLU A 130 -5.61 -9.41 -7.60
CA GLU A 130 -4.88 -10.11 -6.56
C GLU A 130 -4.76 -9.27 -5.28
N TRP A 131 -4.55 -7.95 -5.42
CA TRP A 131 -4.40 -7.03 -4.30
C TRP A 131 -5.65 -6.91 -3.41
N CYS A 132 -6.83 -7.11 -3.98
CA CYS A 132 -8.08 -7.10 -3.24
C CYS A 132 -8.35 -8.38 -2.43
N GLN A 133 -7.44 -9.38 -2.50
CA GLN A 133 -7.61 -10.63 -1.76
C GLN A 133 -7.00 -10.51 -0.35
N PRO A 134 -7.70 -11.00 0.68
CA PRO A 134 -7.27 -10.83 2.08
C PRO A 134 -6.02 -11.66 2.46
N GLU A 135 -5.60 -12.61 1.61
CA GLU A 135 -4.48 -13.50 1.88
C GLU A 135 -3.11 -12.83 1.79
N MET A 136 -3.04 -11.63 1.18
CA MET A 136 -1.82 -10.84 1.08
C MET A 136 -1.71 -9.86 2.25
N ILE A 137 -0.53 -9.76 2.86
CA ILE A 137 -0.21 -8.67 3.79
C ILE A 137 0.36 -7.51 2.98
N THR A 138 -0.47 -6.53 2.69
CA THR A 138 -0.06 -5.35 1.92
C THR A 138 0.35 -4.17 2.80
N ARG A 139 0.03 -4.22 4.09
CA ARG A 139 0.28 -3.15 5.04
C ARG A 139 0.69 -3.69 6.41
N ILE A 140 1.62 -3.00 7.04
CA ILE A 140 1.93 -3.14 8.47
C ILE A 140 1.24 -1.98 9.20
N ALA A 141 0.46 -2.30 10.24
CA ALA A 141 -0.28 -1.27 10.96
C ALA A 141 0.66 -0.19 11.55
N PRO A 142 0.35 1.11 11.37
CA PRO A 142 1.09 2.17 12.03
C PRO A 142 0.97 2.03 13.55
N VAL A 143 2.09 1.92 14.23
CA VAL A 143 2.14 1.71 15.69
C VAL A 143 1.41 2.80 16.46
N TYR A 144 1.59 4.04 16.04
CA TYR A 144 1.00 5.21 16.71
C TYR A 144 -0.53 5.32 16.59
N ARG A 145 -1.16 4.51 15.70
CA ARG A 145 -2.63 4.45 15.54
C ARG A 145 -3.28 3.25 16.21
N ASN A 146 -2.49 2.36 16.78
CA ASN A 146 -2.99 1.13 17.39
C ASN A 146 -2.73 1.14 18.91
N GLY A 147 -3.79 1.32 19.69
CA GLY A 147 -3.73 1.42 21.15
C GLY A 147 -3.12 0.19 21.82
N ASP A 148 -3.42 -1.01 21.33
CA ASP A 148 -2.90 -2.27 21.91
C ASP A 148 -1.39 -2.41 21.64
N ILE A 149 -0.93 -1.98 20.45
CA ILE A 149 0.49 -1.97 20.13
C ILE A 149 1.22 -0.93 21.00
N LEU A 150 0.65 0.26 21.19
CA LEU A 150 1.23 1.29 22.04
C LEU A 150 1.42 0.77 23.48
N ASP A 151 0.44 0.06 24.03
CA ASP A 151 0.56 -0.55 25.36
C ASP A 151 1.71 -1.56 25.43
N SER A 152 1.92 -2.34 24.37
CA SER A 152 2.98 -3.35 24.30
C SER A 152 4.40 -2.80 24.18
N ILE A 153 4.54 -1.53 23.78
CA ILE A 153 5.85 -0.87 23.60
C ILE A 153 6.18 0.11 24.73
N ALA A 154 5.28 0.27 25.71
CA ALA A 154 5.50 1.20 26.81
C ALA A 154 6.67 0.75 27.69
N GLY A 155 7.76 1.50 27.65
CA GLY A 155 8.98 1.26 28.45
C GLY A 155 10.06 0.43 27.76
N ILE A 156 9.90 0.03 26.48
CA ILE A 156 11.00 -0.57 25.73
C ILE A 156 11.99 0.47 25.23
N SER A 157 13.21 0.04 24.95
CA SER A 157 14.24 0.92 24.37
C SER A 157 13.97 1.20 22.87
N ALA A 158 14.58 2.26 22.34
CA ALA A 158 14.54 2.57 20.91
C ALA A 158 15.11 1.44 20.04
N ASN A 159 16.17 0.78 20.49
CA ASN A 159 16.76 -0.35 19.79
C ASN A 159 15.84 -1.58 19.79
N GLU A 160 15.14 -1.85 20.87
CA GLU A 160 14.15 -2.93 20.92
C GLU A 160 12.95 -2.61 20.01
N PHE A 161 12.48 -1.36 19.98
CA PHE A 161 11.43 -0.92 19.07
C PHE A 161 11.86 -1.11 17.60
N LYS A 162 13.07 -0.65 17.25
CA LYS A 162 13.66 -0.87 15.91
C LYS A 162 13.65 -2.35 15.56
N LYS A 163 14.14 -3.20 16.46
CA LYS A 163 14.16 -4.66 16.25
C LYS A 163 12.76 -5.21 15.97
N ARG A 164 11.76 -4.82 16.75
CA ARG A 164 10.35 -5.26 16.55
C ARG A 164 9.81 -4.84 15.18
N CYS A 165 10.05 -3.60 14.73
CA CYS A 165 9.63 -3.14 13.41
C CYS A 165 10.27 -3.96 12.28
N ILE A 166 11.58 -4.24 12.38
CA ILE A 166 12.31 -5.04 11.40
C ILE A 166 11.85 -6.50 11.40
N ASP A 167 11.62 -7.10 12.57
CA ASP A 167 11.14 -8.47 12.68
C ASP A 167 9.72 -8.62 12.09
N GLN A 168 8.85 -7.65 12.33
CA GLN A 168 7.51 -7.61 11.73
C GLN A 168 7.58 -7.49 10.20
N TYR A 169 8.45 -6.64 9.67
CA TYR A 169 8.69 -6.55 8.24
C TYR A 169 9.18 -7.87 7.64
N LYS A 170 10.17 -8.52 8.28
CA LYS A 170 10.67 -9.82 7.83
C LYS A 170 9.58 -10.90 7.82
N GLN A 171 8.71 -10.93 8.83
CA GLN A 171 7.57 -11.83 8.89
C GLN A 171 6.57 -11.56 7.76
N CYS A 172 6.27 -10.27 7.47
CA CYS A 172 5.43 -9.87 6.34
C CYS A 172 5.99 -10.40 5.03
N VAL A 173 7.27 -10.12 4.73
CA VAL A 173 7.93 -10.58 3.51
C VAL A 173 7.95 -12.11 3.40
N ALA A 174 8.29 -12.80 4.48
CA ALA A 174 8.30 -14.26 4.50
C ALA A 174 6.90 -14.83 4.21
N HIS A 175 5.84 -14.28 4.84
CA HIS A 175 4.46 -14.66 4.59
C HIS A 175 4.07 -14.44 3.13
N ASN A 176 4.30 -13.24 2.60
CA ASN A 176 3.94 -12.90 1.22
C ASN A 176 4.65 -13.80 0.19
N ASN A 177 5.91 -14.14 0.44
CA ASN A 177 6.69 -15.00 -0.46
C ASN A 177 6.18 -16.45 -0.50
N THR A 178 5.46 -16.93 0.52
CA THR A 178 4.81 -18.26 0.49
C THR A 178 3.57 -18.30 -0.40
N LYS A 179 3.03 -17.15 -0.81
CA LYS A 179 1.79 -17.02 -1.57
C LYS A 179 2.03 -17.19 -3.07
N THR A 180 2.42 -18.38 -3.48
CA THR A 180 2.79 -18.69 -4.88
C THR A 180 1.63 -18.63 -5.88
N GLN A 181 0.38 -18.60 -5.39
CA GLN A 181 -0.82 -18.38 -6.21
C GLN A 181 -0.93 -16.95 -6.77
N PHE A 182 -0.20 -15.99 -6.19
CA PHE A 182 -0.15 -14.62 -6.68
C PHE A 182 1.05 -14.38 -7.60
N SER A 183 0.90 -13.43 -8.50
CA SER A 183 1.99 -13.02 -9.41
C SER A 183 3.20 -12.48 -8.63
N GLU A 184 4.37 -12.55 -9.25
CA GLU A 184 5.61 -12.00 -8.67
C GLU A 184 5.49 -10.48 -8.47
N ASP A 185 4.90 -9.78 -9.42
CA ASP A 185 4.68 -8.33 -9.34
C ASP A 185 3.82 -7.96 -8.13
N THR A 186 2.73 -8.70 -7.88
CA THR A 186 1.87 -8.46 -6.71
C THR A 186 2.62 -8.68 -5.40
N ARG A 187 3.39 -9.79 -5.29
CA ARG A 187 4.20 -10.05 -4.09
C ARG A 187 5.27 -9.00 -3.88
N THR A 188 5.92 -8.56 -4.95
CA THR A 188 6.94 -7.51 -4.90
C THR A 188 6.36 -6.19 -4.41
N LEU A 189 5.21 -5.76 -4.95
CA LEU A 189 4.54 -4.54 -4.50
C LEU A 189 4.06 -4.64 -3.06
N ALA A 190 3.52 -5.80 -2.64
CA ALA A 190 3.11 -6.02 -1.25
C ALA A 190 4.32 -5.91 -0.29
N ASN A 191 5.46 -6.51 -0.65
CA ASN A 191 6.68 -6.44 0.14
C ASN A 191 7.24 -5.00 0.21
N LEU A 192 7.17 -4.24 -0.91
CA LEU A 192 7.54 -2.82 -0.92
C LEU A 192 6.62 -1.99 -0.01
N SER A 193 5.31 -2.23 -0.05
CA SER A 193 4.37 -1.54 0.85
C SER A 193 4.69 -1.81 2.32
N CYS A 194 4.96 -3.07 2.69
CA CYS A 194 5.40 -3.42 4.05
C CYS A 194 6.75 -2.76 4.42
N ALA A 195 7.68 -2.60 3.46
CA ALA A 195 8.94 -1.90 3.71
C ALA A 195 8.72 -0.41 4.01
N PHE A 196 7.86 0.27 3.25
CA PHE A 196 7.51 1.67 3.51
C PHE A 196 6.83 1.85 4.86
N ASP A 197 5.90 0.97 5.24
CA ASP A 197 5.26 1.02 6.55
C ASP A 197 6.27 0.78 7.70
N CYS A 198 7.23 -0.11 7.50
CA CYS A 198 8.32 -0.31 8.46
C CYS A 198 9.15 0.97 8.62
N ILE A 199 9.53 1.62 7.51
CA ILE A 199 10.27 2.89 7.53
C ILE A 199 9.45 4.00 8.21
N GLU A 200 8.14 4.07 7.95
CA GLU A 200 7.24 5.02 8.63
C GLU A 200 7.23 4.81 10.13
N ASN A 201 7.09 3.57 10.60
CA ASN A 201 7.15 3.22 12.02
C ASN A 201 8.52 3.57 12.64
N LEU A 202 9.62 3.30 11.93
CA LEU A 202 10.97 3.65 12.41
C LEU A 202 11.16 5.17 12.50
N ASN A 203 10.71 5.93 11.53
CA ASN A 203 10.75 7.39 11.56
C ASN A 203 9.89 7.96 12.70
N ALA A 204 8.79 7.30 13.04
CA ALA A 204 7.91 7.67 14.15
C ALA A 204 8.38 7.14 15.51
N THR A 205 9.56 6.53 15.65
CA THR A 205 10.03 5.85 16.88
C THR A 205 9.87 6.72 18.13
N ARG A 206 10.41 7.94 18.11
CA ARG A 206 10.30 8.86 19.24
C ARG A 206 8.85 9.13 19.62
N TYR A 207 8.02 9.44 18.63
CA TYR A 207 6.60 9.73 18.84
C TYR A 207 5.86 8.53 19.41
N CYS A 208 6.10 7.33 18.89
CA CYS A 208 5.48 6.09 19.35
C CYS A 208 5.83 5.79 20.81
N LEU A 209 7.13 5.83 21.15
CA LEU A 209 7.61 5.55 22.52
C LEU A 209 7.16 6.63 23.52
N GLN A 210 7.18 7.89 23.12
CA GLN A 210 6.69 9.00 23.96
C GLN A 210 5.18 8.86 24.23
N THR A 211 4.38 8.53 23.20
CA THR A 211 2.93 8.35 23.35
C THR A 211 2.60 7.14 24.21
N ALA A 212 3.32 6.04 24.04
CA ALA A 212 3.18 4.85 24.88
C ALA A 212 3.53 5.12 26.34
N TYR A 213 4.62 5.85 26.58
CA TYR A 213 5.04 6.29 27.92
C TYR A 213 4.00 7.21 28.56
N GLN A 214 3.53 8.22 27.82
CA GLN A 214 2.47 9.13 28.27
C GLN A 214 1.23 8.37 28.73
N LYS A 215 0.77 7.41 27.93
CA LYS A 215 -0.41 6.58 28.24
C LYS A 215 -0.18 5.73 29.49
N LYS A 216 0.97 5.07 29.59
CA LYS A 216 1.32 4.19 30.71
C LYS A 216 1.42 4.93 32.03
N GLU A 217 2.10 6.07 32.05
CA GLU A 217 2.33 6.87 33.26
C GLU A 217 1.16 7.81 33.56
N ASN A 218 0.15 7.89 32.70
CA ASN A 218 -1.01 8.77 32.81
C ASN A 218 -0.63 10.25 33.07
N ILE A 219 0.33 10.75 32.30
CA ILE A 219 0.90 12.11 32.41
C ILE A 219 0.50 12.97 31.22
N THR A 220 0.76 14.29 31.31
CA THR A 220 0.49 15.20 30.18
C THR A 220 1.51 15.02 29.05
N ARG A 221 1.17 15.53 27.86
CA ARG A 221 2.06 15.52 26.70
C ARG A 221 3.35 16.30 26.95
N GLU A 222 3.27 17.42 27.70
CA GLU A 222 4.42 18.25 28.08
C GLU A 222 5.37 17.48 28.98
N GLN A 223 4.84 16.79 29.99
CA GLN A 223 5.64 15.97 30.92
C GLN A 223 6.34 14.82 30.16
N ALA A 224 5.61 14.11 29.26
CA ALA A 224 6.20 13.09 28.42
C ALA A 224 7.27 13.67 27.46
N SER A 225 7.03 14.86 26.89
CA SER A 225 8.00 15.54 26.02
C SER A 225 9.30 15.88 26.76
N THR A 226 9.19 16.30 28.01
CA THR A 226 10.36 16.58 28.86
C THR A 226 11.17 15.31 29.14
N ALA A 227 10.49 14.18 29.42
CA ALA A 227 11.15 12.88 29.62
C ALA A 227 11.89 12.39 28.37
N PHE A 228 11.45 12.81 27.19
CA PHE A 228 12.05 12.46 25.88
C PHE A 228 12.88 13.62 25.28
N ALA A 229 13.25 14.64 26.05
CA ALA A 229 14.03 15.78 25.53
C ALA A 229 15.37 15.35 24.91
N ASN A 230 16.05 14.38 25.54
CA ASN A 230 17.33 13.83 25.10
C ASN A 230 17.17 12.41 24.53
N PHE A 231 16.15 12.20 23.69
CA PHE A 231 15.89 10.90 23.11
C PHE A 231 16.97 10.52 22.08
N ASP A 232 17.66 9.42 22.34
CA ASP A 232 18.63 8.83 21.41
C ASP A 232 17.90 7.94 20.39
N PHE A 233 18.05 8.28 19.12
CA PHE A 233 17.56 7.41 18.04
C PHE A 233 18.32 6.08 18.03
N PRO A 234 17.67 4.99 17.58
CA PRO A 234 18.34 3.70 17.47
C PRO A 234 19.55 3.83 16.56
N ALA A 235 20.68 3.27 16.97
CA ALA A 235 21.90 3.24 16.17
C ALA A 235 21.62 2.52 14.83
N ASN A 236 22.33 2.98 13.77
CA ASN A 236 22.23 2.41 12.42
C ASN A 236 22.76 0.97 12.35
#